data_e1fb8010e0b4934eb612bf5b8305810c
#
_entry.id   e1fb8010e0b4934eb612bf5b8305810c
#
_cell.length_a   1.000
_cell.length_b   1.000
_cell.length_c   1.000
_cell.angle_alpha   90.00
_cell.angle_beta   90.00
_cell.angle_gamma   90.00
#
_symmetry.space_group_name_H-M   'P 1'
#
loop_
_entity.id
_entity.type
_entity.pdbx_description
1 polymer ?
#
loop_
_entity_poly.entity_id
_entity_poly.type
_entity_poly.pdbx_seq_one_letter_code
_entity_poly.pdbx_strand_id
1 'polypeptide(L)'
;MANRPSHPGTGAAGGRRRCGVRLVACVVLSGLLAACGGSSSASSNSITVYNGQHEQTTDALVARFEKVTGIKVNIRSDDEDVFASQITAEGGHSPADVLFTENSPPLEFLQQKGLLAPVPASTLAHTPSRYNSPTGHWVGVSARVSVLVFNTRLLKPSQLPTAVLQLADPQWKGKLGIAPGETDFQPIVTSVARTYGDAAALRWLQGLKANAGSAHSYPDNETLVDRVNRGEVAIGVINQYYWYRERAQVGASAVHSAIVHLAPRDPGYVIDVSGAAVLKSSQHQANAQKFLAFLVSAQGQKIIAGTDSFEYPIASGVTTGQPETPLDKLRANPINIAALGDGATAIALLQKAQLL
;
A
#
# COMPACT_ATOMS: atom_id res chain seq x y z
N MET A 1 -6.46 -45.69 -27.51
CA MET A 1 -5.79 -46.91 -27.02
C MET A 1 -5.64 -46.71 -25.54
N ALA A 2 -6.57 -47.16 -24.72
CA ALA A 2 -6.66 -48.43 -24.04
C ALA A 2 -5.44 -48.67 -23.14
N ASN A 3 -5.51 -48.73 -21.82
CA ASN A 3 -6.20 -49.75 -21.06
C ASN A 3 -6.19 -49.42 -19.55
N ARG A 4 -7.34 -49.64 -18.91
CA ARG A 4 -7.47 -50.06 -17.50
C ARG A 4 -7.35 -51.61 -17.45
N PRO A 5 -7.10 -52.27 -16.30
CA PRO A 5 -8.15 -52.93 -15.50
C PRO A 5 -7.94 -52.82 -13.98
N SER A 6 -8.95 -52.67 -13.14
CA SER A 6 -10.05 -53.58 -12.68
C SER A 6 -9.67 -54.43 -11.45
N HIS A 7 -10.52 -54.23 -10.39
CA HIS A 7 -10.65 -55.00 -9.14
C HIS A 7 -10.77 -56.53 -9.30
N PRO A 8 -10.75 -57.39 -8.24
CA PRO A 8 -11.77 -57.57 -7.21
C PRO A 8 -11.16 -57.89 -5.79
N GLY A 9 -11.82 -57.89 -4.63
CA GLY A 9 -13.15 -58.21 -4.24
C GLY A 9 -13.15 -59.26 -3.11
N THR A 10 -14.12 -59.19 -2.20
CA THR A 10 -14.62 -60.23 -1.24
C THR A 10 -13.79 -60.36 0.05
N GLY A 11 -14.35 -60.56 1.23
CA GLY A 11 -15.69 -60.77 1.77
C GLY A 11 -15.59 -61.03 3.29
N ALA A 12 -16.51 -60.62 4.00
CA ALA A 12 -17.54 -61.18 4.84
C ALA A 12 -17.18 -61.97 6.13
N ALA A 13 -18.06 -61.74 7.12
CA ALA A 13 -18.54 -62.51 8.28
C ALA A 13 -17.76 -62.30 9.59
N GLY A 14 -18.32 -61.85 10.68
CA GLY A 14 -19.54 -62.25 11.34
C GLY A 14 -19.19 -62.75 12.73
N GLY A 15 -19.72 -62.19 13.78
CA GLY A 15 -19.47 -62.70 15.12
C GLY A 15 -20.17 -61.88 16.23
N ARG A 16 -21.45 -62.08 16.41
CA ARG A 16 -22.18 -61.68 17.63
C ARG A 16 -21.73 -62.51 18.81
N ARG A 17 -21.42 -61.94 19.98
CA ARG A 17 -21.66 -62.55 21.29
C ARG A 17 -22.15 -61.50 22.29
N ARG A 18 -23.20 -61.93 22.99
CA ARG A 18 -24.01 -61.22 24.00
C ARG A 18 -23.38 -61.41 25.39
N CYS A 19 -23.88 -60.55 26.30
CA CYS A 19 -24.14 -60.71 27.76
C CYS A 19 -23.02 -60.37 28.73
N GLY A 20 -23.38 -59.49 29.65
CA GLY A 20 -22.77 -59.40 30.97
C GLY A 20 -23.06 -58.08 31.70
N VAL A 21 -24.32 -57.94 32.18
CA VAL A 21 -24.69 -56.89 33.17
C VAL A 21 -24.01 -57.23 34.49
N ARG A 22 -23.25 -56.31 35.04
CA ARG A 22 -22.99 -56.19 36.50
C ARG A 22 -23.09 -54.75 36.94
N LEU A 23 -24.18 -54.48 37.64
CA LEU A 23 -24.34 -53.29 38.50
C LEU A 23 -23.33 -53.39 39.65
N VAL A 24 -22.56 -52.33 39.84
CA VAL A 24 -21.95 -52.02 41.11
C VAL A 24 -22.19 -50.56 41.42
N ALA A 25 -23.01 -50.33 42.42
CA ALA A 25 -23.25 -49.02 43.01
C ALA A 25 -22.07 -48.64 43.89
N CYS A 26 -21.49 -47.48 43.71
CA CYS A 26 -20.62 -46.83 44.72
C CYS A 26 -20.82 -45.31 44.71
N VAL A 27 -21.54 -44.93 45.71
CA VAL A 27 -21.37 -43.77 46.64
C VAL A 27 -20.80 -42.45 46.01
N VAL A 28 -21.72 -41.51 45.99
CA VAL A 28 -21.50 -40.08 45.82
C VAL A 28 -20.58 -39.52 46.91
N LEU A 29 -19.49 -38.91 46.54
CA LEU A 29 -18.79 -37.96 47.39
C LEU A 29 -18.68 -36.65 46.63
N SER A 30 -19.55 -35.72 47.01
CA SER A 30 -19.60 -34.38 46.50
C SER A 30 -18.44 -33.56 47.02
N GLY A 31 -17.39 -33.42 46.22
CA GLY A 31 -16.32 -32.44 46.46
C GLY A 31 -16.53 -31.19 45.61
N LEU A 32 -17.12 -30.15 46.18
CA LEU A 32 -17.12 -28.79 45.60
C LEU A 32 -15.71 -28.24 45.58
N LEU A 33 -14.99 -28.43 44.49
CA LEU A 33 -13.85 -27.61 44.15
C LEU A 33 -14.33 -26.47 43.26
N ALA A 34 -14.62 -25.32 43.89
CA ALA A 34 -14.73 -24.05 43.21
C ALA A 34 -13.37 -23.68 42.65
N ALA A 35 -13.06 -24.19 41.44
CA ALA A 35 -11.99 -23.70 40.63
C ALA A 35 -12.44 -22.34 40.03
N CYS A 36 -12.15 -21.24 40.74
CA CYS A 36 -12.05 -19.93 40.11
C CYS A 36 -10.95 -19.99 39.06
N GLY A 37 -11.25 -20.55 37.91
CA GLY A 37 -10.48 -20.37 36.69
C GLY A 37 -10.73 -18.96 36.20
N GLY A 38 -10.06 -17.99 36.80
CA GLY A 38 -9.85 -16.68 36.17
C GLY A 38 -9.11 -16.95 34.88
N SER A 39 -9.85 -17.04 33.77
CA SER A 39 -9.27 -16.85 32.44
C SER A 39 -8.79 -15.42 32.37
N SER A 40 -7.61 -15.15 32.95
CA SER A 40 -6.83 -14.03 32.49
C SER A 40 -6.53 -14.35 31.02
N SER A 41 -7.40 -13.87 30.13
CA SER A 41 -6.98 -13.61 28.76
C SER A 41 -5.81 -12.63 28.90
N ALA A 42 -4.59 -13.18 28.97
CA ALA A 42 -3.41 -12.40 28.73
C ALA A 42 -3.65 -11.83 27.33
N SER A 43 -4.05 -10.56 27.26
CA SER A 43 -4.07 -9.85 25.99
C SER A 43 -2.66 -10.05 25.44
N SER A 44 -2.54 -10.78 24.33
CA SER A 44 -1.25 -11.00 23.72
C SER A 44 -0.64 -9.63 23.51
N ASN A 45 0.60 -9.40 24.01
CA ASN A 45 1.30 -8.14 23.82
C ASN A 45 1.77 -8.05 22.38
N SER A 46 0.81 -8.13 21.45
CA SER A 46 1.03 -8.20 20.01
C SER A 46 -0.07 -7.42 19.27
N ILE A 47 0.24 -7.06 18.04
CA ILE A 47 -0.70 -6.51 17.05
C ILE A 47 -0.52 -7.22 15.73
N THR A 48 -1.56 -7.22 14.88
CA THR A 48 -1.52 -7.67 13.50
C THR A 48 -1.59 -6.46 12.57
N VAL A 49 -0.61 -6.32 11.69
CA VAL A 49 -0.52 -5.26 10.69
C VAL A 49 -0.80 -5.85 9.31
N TYR A 50 -1.83 -5.34 8.63
CA TYR A 50 -2.01 -5.51 7.21
C TYR A 50 -1.16 -4.46 6.51
N ASN A 51 -0.11 -4.93 5.83
CA ASN A 51 0.94 -4.09 5.27
C ASN A 51 0.82 -4.02 3.75
N GLY A 52 0.34 -2.90 3.25
CA GLY A 52 0.41 -2.52 1.83
C GLY A 52 1.56 -1.55 1.56
N GLN A 53 2.45 -1.30 2.54
CA GLN A 53 3.66 -0.50 2.36
C GLN A 53 4.83 -1.43 2.04
N HIS A 54 5.90 -0.89 1.46
CA HIS A 54 7.12 -1.61 1.13
C HIS A 54 7.64 -2.43 2.31
N GLU A 55 7.84 -3.73 2.09
CA GLU A 55 8.19 -4.68 3.15
C GLU A 55 9.48 -4.28 3.89
N GLN A 56 10.53 -3.87 3.15
CA GLN A 56 11.82 -3.49 3.75
C GLN A 56 11.69 -2.33 4.73
N THR A 57 10.85 -1.34 4.38
CA THR A 57 10.59 -0.18 5.24
C THR A 57 9.80 -0.60 6.48
N THR A 58 8.77 -1.41 6.27
CA THR A 58 7.92 -1.93 7.36
C THR A 58 8.72 -2.81 8.31
N ASP A 59 9.54 -3.71 7.80
CA ASP A 59 10.40 -4.59 8.62
C ASP A 59 11.37 -3.80 9.48
N ALA A 60 12.01 -2.77 8.93
CA ALA A 60 12.92 -1.90 9.68
C ALA A 60 12.19 -1.12 10.79
N LEU A 61 10.99 -0.62 10.50
CA LEU A 61 10.14 0.07 11.48
C LEU A 61 9.67 -0.88 12.58
N VAL A 62 9.19 -2.07 12.21
CA VAL A 62 8.68 -3.09 13.13
C VAL A 62 9.80 -3.60 14.03
N ALA A 63 10.95 -3.96 13.49
CA ALA A 63 12.09 -4.42 14.29
C ALA A 63 12.48 -3.40 15.37
N ARG A 64 12.43 -2.12 15.04
CA ARG A 64 12.72 -1.05 15.99
C ARG A 64 11.60 -0.84 17.00
N PHE A 65 10.34 -0.87 16.56
CA PHE A 65 9.17 -0.76 17.43
C PHE A 65 9.13 -1.87 18.46
N GLU A 66 9.29 -3.12 18.05
CA GLU A 66 9.36 -4.27 18.95
C GLU A 66 10.48 -4.13 19.99
N LYS A 67 11.67 -3.68 19.56
CA LYS A 67 12.82 -3.48 20.45
C LYS A 67 12.58 -2.45 21.53
N VAL A 68 11.84 -1.38 21.24
CA VAL A 68 11.63 -0.26 22.20
C VAL A 68 10.39 -0.42 23.05
N THR A 69 9.39 -1.20 22.59
CA THR A 69 8.10 -1.34 23.28
C THR A 69 7.87 -2.73 23.88
N GLY A 70 8.55 -3.75 23.36
CA GLY A 70 8.26 -5.16 23.68
C GLY A 70 6.96 -5.68 23.08
N ILE A 71 6.24 -4.88 22.28
CA ILE A 71 5.01 -5.29 21.60
C ILE A 71 5.41 -6.04 20.32
N LYS A 72 4.87 -7.25 20.13
CA LYS A 72 5.12 -8.05 18.93
C LYS A 72 4.21 -7.61 17.78
N VAL A 73 4.73 -7.67 16.55
CA VAL A 73 3.98 -7.29 15.34
C VAL A 73 3.94 -8.47 14.39
N ASN A 74 2.74 -8.96 14.11
CA ASN A 74 2.49 -9.96 13.07
C ASN A 74 2.17 -9.23 11.77
N ILE A 75 3.06 -9.31 10.77
CA ILE A 75 2.89 -8.65 9.48
C ILE A 75 2.22 -9.62 8.51
N ARG A 76 1.25 -9.11 7.75
CA ARG A 76 0.73 -9.73 6.52
C ARG A 76 0.89 -8.69 5.42
N SER A 77 1.62 -9.05 4.37
CA SER A 77 1.85 -8.15 3.23
C SER A 77 1.02 -8.60 2.03
N ASP A 78 0.39 -7.64 1.36
CA ASP A 78 -0.37 -7.77 0.12
C ASP A 78 -0.64 -6.35 -0.41
N ASP A 79 -1.22 -6.24 -1.60
CA ASP A 79 -1.65 -4.96 -2.14
C ASP A 79 -2.65 -4.26 -1.22
N GLU A 80 -2.51 -2.97 -1.06
CA GLU A 80 -3.33 -2.15 -0.15
C GLU A 80 -4.81 -2.16 -0.51
N ASP A 81 -5.16 -2.22 -1.81
CA ASP A 81 -6.54 -2.32 -2.30
C ASP A 81 -7.15 -3.70 -1.99
N VAL A 82 -6.32 -4.76 -2.02
CA VAL A 82 -6.72 -6.11 -1.57
C VAL A 82 -7.07 -6.07 -0.10
N PHE A 83 -6.21 -5.47 0.74
CA PHE A 83 -6.49 -5.35 2.17
C PHE A 83 -7.70 -4.47 2.47
N ALA A 84 -7.89 -3.36 1.76
CA ALA A 84 -9.08 -2.52 1.94
C ALA A 84 -10.37 -3.29 1.62
N SER A 85 -10.35 -4.11 0.58
CA SER A 85 -11.45 -5.00 0.21
C SER A 85 -11.66 -6.10 1.26
N GLN A 86 -10.57 -6.73 1.71
CA GLN A 86 -10.60 -7.78 2.73
C GLN A 86 -11.15 -7.24 4.06
N ILE A 87 -10.64 -6.12 4.57
CA ILE A 87 -11.14 -5.47 5.80
C ILE A 87 -12.62 -5.13 5.69
N THR A 88 -13.07 -4.69 4.52
CA THR A 88 -14.50 -4.42 4.28
C THR A 88 -15.34 -5.70 4.40
N ALA A 89 -14.87 -6.82 3.85
CA ALA A 89 -15.55 -8.10 3.94
C ALA A 89 -15.52 -8.70 5.36
N GLU A 90 -14.41 -8.56 6.07
CA GLU A 90 -14.22 -9.00 7.45
C GLU A 90 -15.05 -8.18 8.45
N GLY A 91 -15.26 -6.90 8.16
CA GLY A 91 -16.06 -5.98 8.96
C GLY A 91 -15.59 -5.92 10.42
N GLY A 92 -16.52 -6.14 11.37
CA GLY A 92 -16.22 -6.16 12.81
C GLY A 92 -15.40 -7.35 13.31
N HIS A 93 -15.08 -8.29 12.43
CA HIS A 93 -14.35 -9.52 12.76
C HIS A 93 -12.94 -9.57 12.14
N SER A 94 -12.47 -8.45 11.58
CA SER A 94 -11.13 -8.40 11.03
C SER A 94 -10.09 -8.74 12.08
N PRO A 95 -9.14 -9.65 11.77
CA PRO A 95 -8.04 -9.98 12.67
C PRO A 95 -6.93 -8.91 12.65
N ALA A 96 -7.00 -7.94 11.75
CA ALA A 96 -6.05 -6.86 11.68
C ALA A 96 -6.31 -5.81 12.76
N ASP A 97 -5.25 -5.29 13.35
CA ASP A 97 -5.28 -4.15 14.25
C ASP A 97 -4.96 -2.85 13.52
N VAL A 98 -4.06 -2.90 12.55
CA VAL A 98 -3.56 -1.77 11.79
C VAL A 98 -3.59 -2.09 10.30
N LEU A 99 -3.98 -1.10 9.48
CA LEU A 99 -3.66 -1.05 8.07
C LEU A 99 -2.57 0.00 7.86
N PHE A 100 -1.50 -0.37 7.16
CA PHE A 100 -0.40 0.51 6.75
C PHE A 100 -0.28 0.46 5.23
N THR A 101 -0.43 1.60 4.55
CA THR A 101 -0.56 1.70 3.10
C THR A 101 0.54 2.52 2.46
N GLU A 102 0.79 2.32 1.19
CA GLU A 102 1.62 3.21 0.37
C GLU A 102 0.90 4.50 0.00
N ASN A 103 -0.40 4.43 -0.26
CA ASN A 103 -1.20 5.53 -0.77
C ASN A 103 -2.40 5.84 0.13
N SER A 104 -2.90 7.06 0.05
CA SER A 104 -4.00 7.53 0.90
C SER A 104 -5.40 7.04 0.50
N PRO A 105 -5.74 6.70 -0.77
CA PRO A 105 -7.09 6.33 -1.16
C PRO A 105 -7.69 5.13 -0.41
N PRO A 106 -6.99 4.02 -0.15
CA PRO A 106 -7.53 2.90 0.61
C PRO A 106 -7.91 3.27 2.06
N LEU A 107 -7.15 4.18 2.68
CA LEU A 107 -7.46 4.69 4.01
C LEU A 107 -8.72 5.56 4.01
N GLU A 108 -8.86 6.42 3.01
CA GLU A 108 -10.06 7.25 2.86
C GLU A 108 -11.30 6.39 2.59
N PHE A 109 -11.17 5.35 1.76
CA PHE A 109 -12.24 4.39 1.50
C PHE A 109 -12.73 3.70 2.78
N LEU A 110 -11.82 3.19 3.62
CA LEU A 110 -12.19 2.55 4.89
C LEU A 110 -12.74 3.55 5.90
N GLN A 111 -12.21 4.78 5.90
CA GLN A 111 -12.74 5.87 6.73
C GLN A 111 -14.19 6.18 6.40
N GLN A 112 -14.55 6.33 5.12
CA GLN A 112 -15.92 6.58 4.67
C GLN A 112 -16.87 5.45 5.04
N LYS A 113 -16.37 4.22 5.13
CA LYS A 113 -17.13 3.04 5.62
C LYS A 113 -17.25 2.99 7.16
N GLY A 114 -16.60 3.90 7.89
CA GLY A 114 -16.61 3.91 9.35
C GLY A 114 -15.88 2.74 10.01
N LEU A 115 -14.91 2.16 9.32
CA LEU A 115 -14.13 0.99 9.77
C LEU A 115 -12.86 1.35 10.52
N LEU A 116 -12.48 2.64 10.57
CA LEU A 116 -11.29 3.12 11.24
C LEU A 116 -11.60 3.74 12.59
N ALA A 117 -10.73 3.54 13.56
CA ALA A 117 -10.77 4.20 14.86
C ALA A 117 -10.15 5.62 14.80
N PRO A 118 -10.56 6.55 15.64
CA PRO A 118 -9.92 7.86 15.70
C PRO A 118 -8.46 7.74 16.18
N VAL A 119 -7.58 8.54 15.58
CA VAL A 119 -6.18 8.66 15.96
C VAL A 119 -6.04 9.76 17.01
N PRO A 120 -5.27 9.55 18.09
CA PRO A 120 -5.05 10.58 19.10
C PRO A 120 -4.49 11.87 18.51
N ALA A 121 -4.98 13.01 18.95
CA ALA A 121 -4.53 14.33 18.49
C ALA A 121 -3.00 14.53 18.68
N SER A 122 -2.42 13.95 19.74
CA SER A 122 -0.98 13.96 19.98
C SER A 122 -0.20 13.24 18.88
N THR A 123 -0.73 12.14 18.33
CA THR A 123 -0.12 11.42 17.21
C THR A 123 -0.23 12.24 15.93
N LEU A 124 -1.42 12.77 15.61
CA LEU A 124 -1.66 13.61 14.45
C LEU A 124 -0.79 14.88 14.41
N ALA A 125 -0.45 15.43 15.57
CA ALA A 125 0.36 16.65 15.68
C ALA A 125 1.82 16.49 15.28
N HIS A 126 2.32 15.24 15.11
CA HIS A 126 3.69 15.00 14.65
C HIS A 126 3.89 15.32 13.17
N THR A 127 2.84 15.30 12.37
CA THR A 127 2.88 15.54 10.92
C THR A 127 2.01 16.72 10.53
N PRO A 128 2.35 17.47 9.47
CA PRO A 128 1.51 18.56 8.99
C PRO A 128 0.09 18.09 8.68
N SER A 129 -0.91 18.84 9.12
CA SER A 129 -2.33 18.46 9.02
C SER A 129 -2.77 18.16 7.58
N ARG A 130 -2.15 18.79 6.57
CA ARG A 130 -2.44 18.54 5.15
C ARG A 130 -2.11 17.11 4.70
N TYR A 131 -1.34 16.34 5.47
CA TYR A 131 -0.95 14.96 5.20
C TYR A 131 -1.69 13.93 6.05
N ASN A 132 -2.62 14.37 6.89
CA ASN A 132 -3.45 13.51 7.73
C ASN A 132 -4.88 13.44 7.20
N SER A 133 -5.62 12.45 7.70
CA SER A 133 -7.06 12.40 7.56
C SER A 133 -7.72 13.70 8.01
N PRO A 134 -8.61 14.31 7.20
CA PRO A 134 -9.33 15.52 7.60
C PRO A 134 -10.22 15.31 8.83
N THR A 135 -10.63 14.07 9.08
CA THR A 135 -11.51 13.70 10.21
C THR A 135 -10.75 12.97 11.32
N GLY A 136 -9.42 12.81 11.17
CA GLY A 136 -8.56 12.28 12.23
C GLY A 136 -8.60 10.75 12.40
N HIS A 137 -8.93 9.98 11.37
CA HIS A 137 -9.02 8.51 11.46
C HIS A 137 -7.82 7.76 10.89
N TRP A 138 -6.89 8.46 10.27
CA TRP A 138 -5.60 7.92 9.85
C TRP A 138 -4.54 9.02 9.90
N VAL A 139 -3.28 8.63 10.00
CA VAL A 139 -2.13 9.53 10.06
C VAL A 139 -1.23 9.29 8.85
N GLY A 140 -0.77 10.36 8.21
CA GLY A 140 0.27 10.27 7.19
C GLY A 140 1.62 9.91 7.80
N VAL A 141 2.38 9.06 7.13
CA VAL A 141 3.64 8.49 7.62
C VAL A 141 4.83 8.95 6.79
N SER A 142 4.73 8.85 5.48
CA SER A 142 5.76 9.31 4.52
C SER A 142 5.08 9.91 3.30
N ALA A 143 5.84 10.60 2.46
CA ALA A 143 5.32 11.15 1.21
C ALA A 143 6.12 10.67 0.01
N ARG A 144 5.48 10.71 -1.15
CA ARG A 144 6.04 10.45 -2.46
C ARG A 144 5.58 11.51 -3.44
N VAL A 145 6.25 11.58 -4.57
CA VAL A 145 5.90 12.53 -5.62
C VAL A 145 5.98 11.89 -6.99
N SER A 146 4.96 12.11 -7.82
CA SER A 146 4.97 11.64 -9.20
C SER A 146 5.96 12.44 -10.05
N VAL A 147 6.69 11.73 -10.88
CA VAL A 147 7.71 12.26 -11.78
C VAL A 147 7.62 11.58 -13.15
N LEU A 148 8.19 12.22 -14.16
CA LEU A 148 8.52 11.55 -15.40
C LEU A 148 9.87 10.85 -15.23
N VAL A 149 9.94 9.57 -15.60
CA VAL A 149 11.20 8.85 -15.81
C VAL A 149 11.45 8.77 -17.30
N PHE A 150 12.67 9.03 -17.75
CA PHE A 150 13.02 8.99 -19.18
C PHE A 150 14.42 8.42 -19.41
N ASN A 151 14.61 7.77 -20.56
CA ASN A 151 15.91 7.26 -20.97
C ASN A 151 16.75 8.40 -21.57
N THR A 152 17.92 8.67 -20.98
CA THR A 152 18.81 9.80 -21.35
C THR A 152 19.55 9.59 -22.68
N ARG A 153 19.56 8.37 -23.21
CA ARG A 153 20.13 8.07 -24.53
C ARG A 153 19.10 8.29 -25.66
N LEU A 154 17.82 8.18 -25.35
CA LEU A 154 16.71 8.30 -26.31
C LEU A 154 16.11 9.70 -26.35
N LEU A 155 16.12 10.42 -25.21
CA LEU A 155 15.48 11.73 -25.08
C LEU A 155 16.42 12.74 -24.42
N LYS A 156 16.38 13.97 -24.92
CA LYS A 156 17.00 15.13 -24.27
C LYS A 156 15.96 15.85 -23.38
N PRO A 157 16.37 16.55 -22.31
CA PRO A 157 15.46 17.30 -21.43
C PRO A 157 14.51 18.26 -22.19
N SER A 158 14.99 18.88 -23.29
CA SER A 158 14.17 19.80 -24.10
C SER A 158 13.06 19.14 -24.92
N GLN A 159 13.05 17.81 -24.98
CA GLN A 159 12.03 17.01 -25.70
C GLN A 159 10.95 16.48 -24.79
N LEU A 160 11.14 16.64 -23.45
CA LEU A 160 10.22 16.06 -22.48
C LEU A 160 8.94 16.91 -22.38
N PRO A 161 7.79 16.24 -22.13
CA PRO A 161 6.55 16.96 -21.88
C PRO A 161 6.64 17.73 -20.56
N THR A 162 6.04 18.89 -20.51
CA THR A 162 5.93 19.70 -19.29
C THR A 162 4.60 19.54 -18.58
N ALA A 163 3.61 18.96 -19.25
CA ALA A 163 2.28 18.69 -18.72
C ALA A 163 1.91 17.21 -18.92
N VAL A 164 1.23 16.63 -17.93
CA VAL A 164 0.85 15.21 -17.95
C VAL A 164 -0.05 14.86 -19.15
N LEU A 165 -0.92 15.79 -19.57
CA LEU A 165 -1.80 15.56 -20.71
C LEU A 165 -1.04 15.34 -22.02
N GLN A 166 0.16 15.93 -22.17
CA GLN A 166 0.98 15.79 -23.37
C GLN A 166 1.50 14.34 -23.58
N LEU A 167 1.48 13.49 -22.55
CA LEU A 167 1.80 12.07 -22.71
C LEU A 167 0.80 11.30 -23.57
N ALA A 168 -0.40 11.86 -23.78
CA ALA A 168 -1.40 11.33 -24.70
C ALA A 168 -1.18 11.77 -26.16
N ASP A 169 -0.24 12.68 -26.43
CA ASP A 169 0.06 13.14 -27.79
C ASP A 169 0.63 11.99 -28.65
N PRO A 170 0.25 11.89 -29.93
CA PRO A 170 0.66 10.78 -30.80
C PRO A 170 2.17 10.61 -30.99
N GLN A 171 2.96 11.64 -30.71
CA GLN A 171 4.44 11.58 -30.76
C GLN A 171 5.05 10.55 -29.79
N TRP A 172 4.30 10.14 -28.76
CA TRP A 172 4.71 9.16 -27.76
C TRP A 172 4.34 7.73 -28.11
N LYS A 173 3.70 7.50 -29.26
CA LYS A 173 3.29 6.16 -29.70
C LYS A 173 4.52 5.23 -29.81
N GLY A 174 4.47 4.10 -29.09
CA GLY A 174 5.57 3.12 -28.98
C GLY A 174 6.78 3.61 -28.17
N LYS A 175 6.69 4.76 -27.50
CA LYS A 175 7.76 5.33 -26.66
C LYS A 175 7.36 5.46 -25.20
N LEU A 176 6.07 5.44 -24.91
CA LEU A 176 5.50 5.57 -23.57
C LEU A 176 5.34 4.19 -22.93
N GLY A 177 5.80 4.04 -21.68
CA GLY A 177 5.43 2.95 -20.79
C GLY A 177 4.48 3.42 -19.70
N ILE A 178 3.55 2.55 -19.31
CA ILE A 178 2.60 2.80 -18.22
C ILE A 178 2.47 1.56 -17.34
N ALA A 179 2.12 1.78 -16.06
CA ALA A 179 1.75 0.73 -15.10
C ALA A 179 0.39 1.08 -14.49
N PRO A 180 -0.71 0.93 -15.25
CA PRO A 180 -2.01 1.47 -14.85
C PRO A 180 -2.70 0.69 -13.72
N GLY A 181 -2.25 -0.53 -13.43
CA GLY A 181 -2.73 -1.36 -12.32
C GLY A 181 -2.20 -0.92 -10.95
N GLU A 182 -1.13 -0.13 -10.94
CA GLU A 182 -0.53 0.37 -9.72
C GLU A 182 -1.44 1.38 -8.99
N THR A 183 -1.54 1.24 -7.68
CA THR A 183 -2.29 2.17 -6.82
C THR A 183 -1.71 3.59 -6.88
N ASP A 184 -0.41 3.73 -7.07
CA ASP A 184 0.32 4.97 -7.30
C ASP A 184 -0.20 5.80 -8.49
N PHE A 185 -0.84 5.15 -9.47
CA PHE A 185 -1.39 5.85 -10.63
C PHE A 185 -2.75 6.49 -10.34
N GLN A 186 -3.49 5.98 -9.36
CA GLN A 186 -4.83 6.47 -9.02
C GLN A 186 -4.85 7.95 -8.59
N PRO A 187 -3.93 8.44 -7.72
CA PRO A 187 -3.85 9.85 -7.35
C PRO A 187 -3.66 10.78 -8.55
N ILE A 188 -2.85 10.37 -9.53
CA ILE A 188 -2.62 11.14 -10.76
C ILE A 188 -3.91 11.23 -11.59
N VAL A 189 -4.59 10.09 -11.79
CA VAL A 189 -5.88 10.04 -12.51
C VAL A 189 -6.92 10.93 -11.83
N THR A 190 -7.04 10.83 -10.51
CA THR A 190 -7.95 11.67 -9.72
C THR A 190 -7.62 13.15 -9.87
N SER A 191 -6.35 13.53 -9.80
CA SER A 191 -5.90 14.91 -9.93
C SER A 191 -6.22 15.48 -11.31
N VAL A 192 -6.00 14.70 -12.38
CA VAL A 192 -6.37 15.08 -13.76
C VAL A 192 -7.88 15.24 -13.89
N ALA A 193 -8.67 14.30 -13.37
CA ALA A 193 -10.13 14.35 -13.42
C ALA A 193 -10.70 15.56 -12.67
N ARG A 194 -10.14 15.87 -11.50
CA ARG A 194 -10.56 17.08 -10.75
C ARG A 194 -10.18 18.37 -11.41
N THR A 195 -9.08 18.40 -12.15
CA THR A 195 -8.62 19.62 -12.82
C THR A 195 -9.35 19.87 -14.13
N TYR A 196 -9.59 18.82 -14.90
CA TYR A 196 -10.11 18.96 -16.28
C TYR A 196 -11.45 18.28 -16.52
N GLY A 197 -11.99 17.58 -15.51
CA GLY A 197 -13.21 16.79 -15.59
C GLY A 197 -12.98 15.38 -16.12
N ASP A 198 -13.91 14.47 -15.79
CA ASP A 198 -13.84 13.03 -16.10
C ASP A 198 -13.71 12.75 -17.60
N ALA A 199 -14.41 13.52 -18.43
CA ALA A 199 -14.35 13.34 -19.90
C ALA A 199 -12.95 13.63 -20.46
N ALA A 200 -12.25 14.63 -19.92
CA ALA A 200 -10.88 14.95 -20.34
C ALA A 200 -9.90 13.91 -19.81
N ALA A 201 -10.06 13.48 -18.56
CA ALA A 201 -9.26 12.41 -17.97
C ALA A 201 -9.41 11.10 -18.75
N LEU A 202 -10.64 10.73 -19.13
CA LEU A 202 -10.88 9.52 -19.93
C LEU A 202 -10.19 9.61 -21.30
N ARG A 203 -10.29 10.74 -22.00
CA ARG A 203 -9.57 10.93 -23.27
C ARG A 203 -8.06 10.82 -23.11
N TRP A 204 -7.53 11.41 -22.04
CA TRP A 204 -6.10 11.29 -21.70
C TRP A 204 -5.69 9.84 -21.47
N LEU A 205 -6.42 9.08 -20.67
CA LEU A 205 -6.17 7.65 -20.42
C LEU A 205 -6.22 6.82 -21.70
N GLN A 206 -7.20 7.10 -22.57
CA GLN A 206 -7.30 6.45 -23.89
C GLN A 206 -6.09 6.77 -24.77
N GLY A 207 -5.58 8.01 -24.71
CA GLY A 207 -4.37 8.42 -25.41
C GLY A 207 -3.12 7.70 -24.85
N LEU A 208 -3.00 7.57 -23.53
CA LEU A 208 -1.92 6.79 -22.91
C LEU A 208 -1.96 5.34 -23.38
N LYS A 209 -3.14 4.71 -23.35
CA LYS A 209 -3.35 3.34 -23.85
C LYS A 209 -2.93 3.19 -25.31
N ALA A 210 -3.33 4.14 -26.16
CA ALA A 210 -2.98 4.12 -27.58
C ALA A 210 -1.48 4.29 -27.83
N ASN A 211 -0.78 5.05 -26.97
CA ASN A 211 0.65 5.30 -27.07
C ASN A 211 1.48 4.15 -26.53
N ALA A 212 1.10 3.57 -25.39
CA ALA A 212 1.79 2.44 -24.80
C ALA A 212 1.48 1.12 -25.54
N GLY A 213 0.23 0.89 -25.92
CA GLY A 213 -0.26 -0.40 -26.39
C GLY A 213 -0.11 -1.48 -25.32
N SER A 214 -0.41 -2.73 -25.67
CA SER A 214 -0.22 -3.86 -24.75
C SER A 214 1.25 -4.21 -24.48
N ALA A 215 2.15 -3.84 -25.39
CA ALA A 215 3.57 -4.16 -25.27
C ALA A 215 4.29 -3.34 -24.18
N HIS A 216 3.77 -2.16 -23.84
CA HIS A 216 4.38 -1.24 -22.89
C HIS A 216 3.44 -0.86 -21.74
N SER A 217 2.44 -1.72 -21.50
CA SER A 217 1.63 -1.70 -20.30
C SER A 217 2.19 -2.75 -19.34
N TYR A 218 2.83 -2.30 -18.27
CA TYR A 218 3.58 -3.14 -17.35
C TYR A 218 2.77 -3.46 -16.09
N PRO A 219 3.08 -4.57 -15.39
CA PRO A 219 2.35 -4.94 -14.18
C PRO A 219 2.65 -4.00 -13.00
N ASP A 220 3.88 -3.46 -12.94
CA ASP A 220 4.39 -2.68 -11.81
C ASP A 220 5.35 -1.58 -12.27
N ASN A 221 5.62 -0.62 -11.38
CA ASN A 221 6.51 0.50 -11.64
C ASN A 221 7.99 0.12 -11.61
N GLU A 222 8.38 -0.93 -10.89
CA GLU A 222 9.74 -1.49 -10.92
C GLU A 222 10.09 -1.97 -12.32
N THR A 223 9.18 -2.73 -12.93
CA THR A 223 9.31 -3.17 -14.32
C THR A 223 9.37 -1.98 -15.26
N LEU A 224 8.48 -0.99 -15.10
CA LEU A 224 8.45 0.20 -15.94
C LEU A 224 9.78 0.95 -15.89
N VAL A 225 10.35 1.22 -14.70
CA VAL A 225 11.61 1.96 -14.57
C VAL A 225 12.79 1.19 -15.16
N ASP A 226 12.87 -0.15 -14.98
CA ASP A 226 13.86 -1.01 -15.61
C ASP A 226 13.78 -0.94 -17.14
N ARG A 227 12.56 -1.01 -17.73
CA ARG A 227 12.35 -0.92 -19.19
C ARG A 227 12.75 0.45 -19.75
N VAL A 228 12.46 1.52 -19.02
CA VAL A 228 12.95 2.87 -19.37
C VAL A 228 14.48 2.89 -19.28
N ASN A 229 15.09 2.36 -18.22
CA ASN A 229 16.53 2.36 -18.05
C ASN A 229 17.24 1.59 -19.18
N ARG A 230 16.68 0.46 -19.63
CA ARG A 230 17.20 -0.34 -20.77
C ARG A 230 16.95 0.30 -22.12
N GLY A 231 16.05 1.28 -22.22
CA GLY A 231 15.69 1.94 -23.48
C GLY A 231 14.67 1.16 -24.31
N GLU A 232 13.93 0.24 -23.71
CA GLU A 232 12.81 -0.45 -24.36
C GLU A 232 11.64 0.50 -24.59
N VAL A 233 11.43 1.44 -23.65
CA VAL A 233 10.57 2.61 -23.79
C VAL A 233 11.34 3.86 -23.44
N ALA A 234 10.91 5.00 -23.98
CA ALA A 234 11.65 6.24 -23.82
C ALA A 234 11.26 7.02 -22.55
N ILE A 235 10.02 6.89 -22.11
CA ILE A 235 9.44 7.71 -21.03
C ILE A 235 8.31 6.95 -20.30
N GLY A 236 8.12 7.26 -19.02
CA GLY A 236 7.00 6.81 -18.20
C GLY A 236 6.67 7.78 -17.08
N VAL A 237 5.58 7.51 -16.35
CA VAL A 237 5.21 8.21 -15.11
C VAL A 237 5.30 7.23 -13.97
N ILE A 238 6.04 7.61 -12.94
CA ILE A 238 6.26 6.81 -11.71
C ILE A 238 6.29 7.72 -10.51
N ASN A 239 6.39 7.18 -9.30
CA ASN A 239 6.85 7.93 -8.14
C ASN A 239 8.38 7.97 -8.09
N GLN A 240 8.95 9.04 -7.54
CA GLN A 240 10.41 9.30 -7.57
C GLN A 240 11.25 8.17 -6.99
N TYR A 241 10.77 7.50 -5.94
CA TYR A 241 11.52 6.49 -5.21
C TYR A 241 11.85 5.26 -6.05
N TYR A 242 11.03 4.87 -7.04
CA TYR A 242 11.32 3.76 -7.94
C TYR A 242 12.62 3.99 -8.71
N TRP A 243 12.85 5.20 -9.18
CA TRP A 243 14.10 5.54 -9.87
C TRP A 243 15.31 5.54 -8.94
N TYR A 244 15.17 6.02 -7.71
CA TYR A 244 16.26 6.00 -6.74
C TYR A 244 16.63 4.57 -6.35
N ARG A 245 15.66 3.67 -6.20
CA ARG A 245 15.85 2.25 -5.98
C ARG A 245 16.57 1.59 -7.14
N GLU A 246 16.06 1.77 -8.35
CA GLU A 246 16.70 1.26 -9.57
C GLU A 246 18.16 1.69 -9.62
N ARG A 247 18.42 3.00 -9.42
CA ARG A 247 19.78 3.54 -9.39
C ARG A 247 20.66 2.91 -8.30
N ALA A 248 20.12 2.63 -7.12
CA ALA A 248 20.84 1.98 -6.04
C ALA A 248 21.17 0.52 -6.37
N GLN A 249 20.24 -0.19 -7.03
CA GLN A 249 20.39 -1.60 -7.40
C GLN A 249 21.39 -1.80 -8.54
N VAL A 250 21.25 -1.05 -9.64
CA VAL A 250 22.10 -1.23 -10.83
C VAL A 250 23.44 -0.50 -10.73
N GLY A 251 23.55 0.45 -9.82
CA GLY A 251 24.72 1.32 -9.65
C GLY A 251 24.75 2.51 -10.63
N ALA A 252 25.34 3.60 -10.20
CA ALA A 252 25.31 4.89 -10.91
C ALA A 252 25.86 4.84 -12.35
N SER A 253 26.82 3.95 -12.63
CA SER A 253 27.43 3.78 -13.96
C SER A 253 26.54 3.04 -14.96
N ALA A 254 25.56 2.26 -14.47
CA ALA A 254 24.64 1.49 -15.31
C ALA A 254 23.28 2.20 -15.49
N VAL A 255 23.07 3.35 -14.84
CA VAL A 255 21.85 4.13 -14.98
C VAL A 255 21.90 4.94 -16.26
N HIS A 256 20.93 4.66 -17.15
CA HIS A 256 20.73 5.37 -18.41
C HIS A 256 19.38 6.12 -18.43
N SER A 257 18.77 6.24 -17.27
CA SER A 257 17.53 6.97 -17.06
C SER A 257 17.76 8.17 -16.12
N ALA A 258 16.81 9.09 -16.13
CA ALA A 258 16.74 10.21 -15.19
C ALA A 258 15.28 10.53 -14.91
N ILE A 259 15.03 11.26 -13.82
CA ILE A 259 13.70 11.75 -13.49
C ILE A 259 13.61 13.27 -13.65
N VAL A 260 12.43 13.77 -13.96
CA VAL A 260 12.12 15.18 -14.02
C VAL A 260 10.70 15.41 -13.52
N HIS A 261 10.49 16.52 -12.80
CA HIS A 261 9.15 16.96 -12.45
C HIS A 261 8.44 17.58 -13.65
N LEU A 262 7.12 17.40 -13.74
CA LEU A 262 6.26 18.19 -14.60
C LEU A 262 6.32 19.68 -14.21
N ALA A 263 5.70 20.54 -15.01
CA ALA A 263 5.64 21.97 -14.71
C ALA A 263 5.01 22.20 -13.32
N PRO A 264 5.42 23.26 -12.61
CA PRO A 264 4.84 23.59 -11.33
C PRO A 264 3.32 23.62 -11.37
N ARG A 265 2.67 22.93 -10.42
CA ARG A 265 1.20 22.82 -10.28
C ARG A 265 0.49 22.02 -11.37
N ASP A 266 1.21 21.33 -12.26
CA ASP A 266 0.59 20.40 -13.20
C ASP A 266 -0.20 19.31 -12.46
N PRO A 267 -1.39 18.90 -12.92
CA PRO A 267 -2.19 17.88 -12.25
C PRO A 267 -1.52 16.50 -12.21
N GLY A 268 -0.53 16.25 -13.07
CA GLY A 268 0.30 15.04 -12.99
C GLY A 268 1.46 15.15 -11.99
N TYR A 269 1.73 16.32 -11.44
CA TYR A 269 2.75 16.54 -10.41
C TYR A 269 2.09 16.45 -9.02
N VAL A 270 1.85 15.23 -8.55
CA VAL A 270 1.08 14.95 -7.34
C VAL A 270 2.02 14.53 -6.20
N ILE A 271 1.77 15.05 -5.01
CA ILE A 271 2.28 14.48 -3.76
C ILE A 271 1.16 13.62 -3.18
N ASP A 272 1.42 12.36 -2.93
CA ASP A 272 0.58 11.50 -2.11
C ASP A 272 1.35 11.03 -0.87
N VAL A 273 0.64 10.40 0.07
CA VAL A 273 1.21 9.97 1.34
C VAL A 273 0.91 8.51 1.62
N SER A 274 1.93 7.83 2.11
CA SER A 274 1.74 6.63 2.89
C SER A 274 1.04 6.98 4.19
N GLY A 275 0.18 6.12 4.66
CA GLY A 275 -0.54 6.37 5.90
C GLY A 275 -0.84 5.10 6.67
N ALA A 276 -1.18 5.29 7.95
CA ALA A 276 -1.55 4.19 8.84
C ALA A 276 -2.82 4.51 9.62
N ALA A 277 -3.64 3.49 9.81
CA ALA A 277 -4.88 3.56 10.56
C ALA A 277 -5.04 2.37 11.50
N VAL A 278 -5.71 2.58 12.63
CA VAL A 278 -6.14 1.51 13.53
C VAL A 278 -7.56 1.11 13.12
N LEU A 279 -7.81 -0.20 13.00
CA LEU A 279 -9.15 -0.70 12.70
C LEU A 279 -10.06 -0.55 13.93
N LYS A 280 -11.30 -0.14 13.69
CA LYS A 280 -12.30 -0.01 14.75
C LYS A 280 -12.60 -1.35 15.45
N SER A 281 -12.47 -2.46 14.74
CA SER A 281 -12.63 -3.84 15.21
C SER A 281 -11.48 -4.32 16.11
N SER A 282 -10.32 -3.67 16.08
CA SER A 282 -9.13 -4.11 16.82
C SER A 282 -9.42 -4.31 18.30
N GLN A 283 -9.00 -5.44 18.85
CA GLN A 283 -9.05 -5.74 20.28
C GLN A 283 -7.78 -5.25 21.03
N HIS A 284 -6.78 -4.75 20.27
CA HIS A 284 -5.49 -4.29 20.77
C HIS A 284 -5.29 -2.77 20.54
N GLN A 285 -6.37 -1.99 20.62
CA GLN A 285 -6.41 -0.54 20.32
C GLN A 285 -5.22 0.23 20.90
N ALA A 286 -4.90 0.02 22.18
CA ALA A 286 -3.82 0.75 22.84
C ALA A 286 -2.43 0.45 22.23
N ASN A 287 -2.16 -0.80 21.86
CA ASN A 287 -0.89 -1.19 21.23
C ASN A 287 -0.83 -0.73 19.77
N ALA A 288 -1.94 -0.82 19.04
CA ALA A 288 -2.07 -0.32 17.68
C ALA A 288 -1.85 1.20 17.60
N GLN A 289 -2.43 1.98 18.51
CA GLN A 289 -2.19 3.43 18.59
C GLN A 289 -0.72 3.77 18.93
N LYS A 290 -0.06 2.97 19.78
CA LYS A 290 1.38 3.13 20.04
C LYS A 290 2.21 2.89 18.77
N PHE A 291 1.80 1.95 17.92
CA PHE A 291 2.47 1.70 16.65
C PHE A 291 2.34 2.91 15.72
N LEU A 292 1.14 3.47 15.56
CA LEU A 292 0.96 4.70 14.77
C LEU A 292 1.80 5.85 15.31
N ALA A 293 1.80 6.07 16.63
CA ALA A 293 2.62 7.11 17.25
C ALA A 293 4.13 6.89 17.01
N PHE A 294 4.58 5.63 16.99
CA PHE A 294 5.96 5.30 16.66
C PHE A 294 6.31 5.63 15.21
N LEU A 295 5.44 5.28 14.24
CA LEU A 295 5.67 5.55 12.82
C LEU A 295 5.94 7.04 12.56
N VAL A 296 5.22 7.93 13.23
CA VAL A 296 5.36 9.39 13.07
C VAL A 296 6.32 10.04 14.08
N SER A 297 6.92 9.27 14.98
CA SER A 297 7.94 9.77 15.91
C SER A 297 9.23 10.12 15.18
N ALA A 298 10.06 10.97 15.80
CA ALA A 298 11.40 11.27 15.26
C ALA A 298 12.24 10.00 14.99
N GLN A 299 12.02 8.93 15.76
CA GLN A 299 12.74 7.67 15.59
C GLN A 299 12.23 6.88 14.37
N GLY A 300 10.93 6.71 14.22
CA GLY A 300 10.33 6.07 13.04
C GLY A 300 10.66 6.84 11.77
N GLN A 301 10.55 8.15 11.79
CA GLN A 301 10.83 9.00 10.64
C GLN A 301 12.31 9.01 10.22
N LYS A 302 13.25 8.86 11.17
CA LYS A 302 14.66 8.66 10.85
C LYS A 302 14.94 7.32 10.17
N ILE A 303 14.17 6.29 10.50
CA ILE A 303 14.25 5.00 9.79
C ILE A 303 13.79 5.19 8.35
N ILE A 304 12.64 5.80 8.12
CA ILE A 304 12.13 6.10 6.77
C ILE A 304 13.17 6.90 5.97
N ALA A 305 13.72 7.95 6.56
CA ALA A 305 14.74 8.80 5.91
C ALA A 305 16.04 8.08 5.59
N GLY A 306 16.35 6.97 6.26
CA GLY A 306 17.60 6.22 6.14
C GLY A 306 17.48 4.87 5.45
N THR A 307 16.26 4.42 5.10
CA THR A 307 16.04 3.18 4.36
C THR A 307 16.17 3.40 2.84
N ASP A 308 16.23 2.31 2.12
CA ASP A 308 16.16 2.28 0.65
C ASP A 308 14.72 2.47 0.11
N SER A 309 13.79 2.88 0.96
CA SER A 309 12.46 3.30 0.52
C SER A 309 12.52 4.54 -0.36
N PHE A 310 13.47 5.45 -0.11
CA PHE A 310 13.60 6.74 -0.77
C PHE A 310 12.31 7.59 -0.73
N GLU A 311 11.49 7.35 0.29
CA GLU A 311 10.32 8.18 0.56
C GLU A 311 10.68 9.37 1.44
N TYR A 312 9.91 10.43 1.32
CA TYR A 312 10.09 11.61 2.17
C TYR A 312 9.56 11.37 3.57
N PRO A 313 10.37 11.53 4.63
CA PRO A 313 9.83 11.65 5.98
C PRO A 313 9.00 12.94 6.07
N ILE A 314 7.85 12.89 6.75
CA ILE A 314 6.93 14.04 6.84
C ILE A 314 6.77 14.60 8.25
N ALA A 315 7.31 13.93 9.29
CA ALA A 315 7.29 14.50 10.63
C ALA A 315 8.19 15.73 10.74
N SER A 316 7.75 16.68 11.54
CA SER A 316 8.46 17.93 11.78
C SER A 316 9.88 17.67 12.31
N GLY A 317 10.88 18.35 11.74
CA GLY A 317 12.28 18.30 12.21
C GLY A 317 13.08 17.09 11.73
N VAL A 318 12.53 16.24 10.84
CA VAL A 318 13.27 15.17 10.18
C VAL A 318 13.42 15.49 8.70
N THR A 319 14.64 15.37 8.19
CA THR A 319 14.95 15.56 6.77
C THR A 319 15.60 14.30 6.22
N THR A 320 15.36 14.01 4.95
CA THR A 320 16.09 12.95 4.25
C THR A 320 17.53 13.37 4.01
N GLY A 321 18.48 12.42 4.11
CA GLY A 321 19.85 12.56 3.66
C GLY A 321 20.06 12.20 2.18
N GLN A 322 18.97 11.86 1.48
CA GLN A 322 18.98 11.42 0.09
C GLN A 322 19.19 12.61 -0.88
N PRO A 323 19.69 12.38 -2.09
CA PRO A 323 19.97 13.43 -3.08
C PRO A 323 18.69 13.95 -3.78
N GLU A 324 17.55 13.89 -3.11
CA GLU A 324 16.26 14.32 -3.62
C GLU A 324 16.05 15.83 -3.42
N THR A 325 15.20 16.42 -4.26
CA THR A 325 14.70 17.77 -3.97
C THR A 325 13.91 17.73 -2.67
N PRO A 326 14.24 18.54 -1.66
CA PRO A 326 13.50 18.53 -0.38
C PRO A 326 11.99 18.72 -0.56
N LEU A 327 11.19 18.00 0.23
CA LEU A 327 9.73 18.00 0.11
C LEU A 327 9.09 19.40 0.16
N ASP A 328 9.66 20.31 0.96
CA ASP A 328 9.21 21.71 1.08
C ASP A 328 9.59 22.59 -0.11
N LYS A 329 10.44 22.12 -1.00
CA LYS A 329 10.85 22.78 -2.26
C LYS A 329 10.08 22.27 -3.47
N LEU A 330 9.35 21.18 -3.33
CA LEU A 330 8.52 20.65 -4.40
C LEU A 330 7.39 21.64 -4.74
N ARG A 331 7.11 21.80 -6.02
CA ARG A 331 6.08 22.71 -6.55
C ARG A 331 4.93 21.94 -7.16
N ALA A 332 4.55 20.87 -6.49
CA ALA A 332 3.48 19.98 -6.93
C ALA A 332 2.12 20.67 -7.05
N ASN A 333 1.16 19.98 -7.63
CA ASN A 333 -0.23 20.41 -7.66
C ASN A 333 -0.73 20.65 -6.23
N PRO A 334 -1.46 21.74 -5.97
CA PRO A 334 -1.94 22.06 -4.62
C PRO A 334 -3.11 21.20 -4.16
N ILE A 335 -3.46 20.14 -4.89
CA ILE A 335 -4.49 19.19 -4.44
C ILE A 335 -4.13 18.67 -3.05
N ASN A 336 -5.08 18.74 -2.12
CA ASN A 336 -4.85 18.16 -0.80
C ASN A 336 -5.16 16.65 -0.82
N ILE A 337 -4.61 15.93 0.14
CA ILE A 337 -4.74 14.47 0.21
C ILE A 337 -6.23 14.04 0.27
N ALA A 338 -7.06 14.75 1.04
CA ALA A 338 -8.50 14.46 1.10
C ALA A 338 -9.20 14.57 -0.26
N ALA A 339 -8.71 15.45 -1.13
CA ALA A 339 -9.26 15.61 -2.47
C ALA A 339 -8.81 14.49 -3.44
N LEU A 340 -7.81 13.69 -3.10
CA LEU A 340 -7.50 12.46 -3.84
C LEU A 340 -8.62 11.42 -3.67
N GLY A 341 -9.38 11.51 -2.56
CA GLY A 341 -10.56 10.70 -2.32
C GLY A 341 -10.22 9.23 -2.05
N ASP A 342 -11.20 8.37 -2.30
CA ASP A 342 -11.18 6.93 -2.03
C ASP A 342 -10.74 6.07 -3.24
N GLY A 343 -10.22 6.67 -4.29
CA GLY A 343 -9.79 5.98 -5.51
C GLY A 343 -10.94 5.63 -6.48
N ALA A 344 -12.20 5.65 -6.07
CA ALA A 344 -13.32 5.17 -6.88
C ALA A 344 -13.43 5.87 -8.25
N THR A 345 -13.20 7.19 -8.33
CA THR A 345 -13.20 7.94 -9.59
C THR A 345 -12.08 7.46 -10.52
N ALA A 346 -10.88 7.28 -10.00
CA ALA A 346 -9.73 6.80 -10.78
C ALA A 346 -9.99 5.40 -11.32
N ILE A 347 -10.41 4.47 -10.47
CA ILE A 347 -10.72 3.08 -10.84
C ILE A 347 -11.80 3.05 -11.94
N ALA A 348 -12.89 3.81 -11.78
CA ALA A 348 -13.97 3.86 -12.77
C ALA A 348 -13.49 4.40 -14.14
N LEU A 349 -12.59 5.40 -14.15
CA LEU A 349 -12.03 5.96 -15.38
C LEU A 349 -11.03 4.99 -16.03
N LEU A 350 -10.19 4.31 -15.25
CA LEU A 350 -9.26 3.29 -15.73
C LEU A 350 -10.00 2.11 -16.37
N GLN A 351 -11.07 1.62 -15.72
CA GLN A 351 -11.95 0.58 -16.29
C GLN A 351 -12.62 1.03 -17.59
N LYS A 352 -13.18 2.26 -17.65
CA LYS A 352 -13.76 2.82 -18.88
C LYS A 352 -12.73 2.96 -20.00
N ALA A 353 -11.48 3.26 -19.67
CA ALA A 353 -10.37 3.29 -20.61
C ALA A 353 -9.87 1.89 -21.00
N GLN A 354 -10.36 0.84 -20.30
CA GLN A 354 -9.87 -0.55 -20.42
C GLN A 354 -8.36 -0.66 -20.11
N LEU A 355 -7.93 -0.03 -19.04
CA LEU A 355 -6.58 -0.08 -18.48
C LEU A 355 -6.53 -0.95 -17.22
N LEU A 356 -7.70 -1.26 -16.66
CA LEU A 356 -7.96 -2.29 -15.64
C LEU A 356 -8.97 -3.29 -16.17
#